data_9725d544841b0cfb5baf8c15f51dc60b
#
_entry.id   9725d544841b0cfb5baf8c15f51dc60b
#
_cell.length_a   1.000
_cell.length_b   1.000
_cell.length_c   1.000
_cell.angle_alpha   90.00
_cell.angle_beta   90.00
_cell.angle_gamma   90.00
#
_symmetry.space_group_name_H-M   'P 1'
#
loop_
_entity.id
_entity.type
_entity.pdbx_description
1 polymer ?
#
loop_
_entity_poly.entity_id
_entity_poly.type
_entity_poly.pdbx_seq_one_letter_code
_entity_poly.pdbx_strand_id
1 'polypeptide(L)'
;DQRFNDLAKESPDVVVLESTTPVMKFYWKTIDRIKHALPNCIVIMTGYHSMRKPNETMEQCNADIVLRSSHIDFALHRLIPFIDENDNWRSDYPGEGMLIRLKNGELRSTGDFRQVEPLDNSPLVDRDLVQWKDYAYENGNFLQTPGTYASSVVRDCMFGKCTFCRYNGPDLTFSMMSVQRSLDEYETLINKYGVKEIFDDSGVWYRGKEAREFAQGIIDRGLHKRGCYFGINTRFEYLDEETIKLMGEANFRFILLGYEAADNE
;
A
#
# COMPACT_ATOMS: atom_id res chain seq x y z
N ASP A 1 6.96 -23.59 12.78
CA ASP A 1 6.56 -22.53 11.86
C ASP A 1 7.63 -22.35 10.78
N GLN A 2 7.41 -23.01 9.63
CA GLN A 2 8.41 -23.10 8.55
C GLN A 2 8.88 -21.71 8.08
N ARG A 3 7.97 -20.77 7.86
CA ARG A 3 8.30 -19.40 7.38
C ARG A 3 9.23 -18.66 8.35
N PHE A 4 9.02 -18.82 9.65
CA PHE A 4 9.92 -18.22 10.64
C PHE A 4 11.32 -18.86 10.62
N ASN A 5 11.37 -20.18 10.46
CA ASN A 5 12.64 -20.89 10.37
C ASN A 5 13.42 -20.50 9.11
N ASP A 6 12.73 -20.28 8.00
CA ASP A 6 13.33 -19.83 6.76
C ASP A 6 13.88 -18.40 6.89
N LEU A 7 13.10 -17.48 7.48
CA LEU A 7 13.56 -16.13 7.82
C LEU A 7 14.82 -16.15 8.71
N ALA A 8 14.82 -16.99 9.74
CA ALA A 8 15.97 -17.09 10.66
C ALA A 8 17.23 -17.63 9.96
N LYS A 9 17.08 -18.52 8.97
CA LYS A 9 18.20 -19.02 8.17
C LYS A 9 18.78 -17.98 7.23
N GLU A 10 17.92 -17.16 6.61
CA GLU A 10 18.34 -16.07 5.72
C GLU A 10 19.07 -14.97 6.48
N SER A 11 18.81 -14.85 7.78
CA SER A 11 19.48 -13.90 8.68
C SER A 11 19.51 -12.46 8.14
N PRO A 12 18.34 -11.88 7.82
CA PRO A 12 18.28 -10.55 7.22
C PRO A 12 18.74 -9.46 8.20
N ASP A 13 19.34 -8.40 7.68
CA ASP A 13 19.73 -7.22 8.45
C ASP A 13 18.50 -6.37 8.85
N VAL A 14 17.49 -6.33 7.99
CA VAL A 14 16.27 -5.55 8.20
C VAL A 14 15.04 -6.39 7.88
N VAL A 15 14.04 -6.34 8.76
CA VAL A 15 12.71 -6.92 8.55
C VAL A 15 11.65 -5.82 8.64
N VAL A 16 10.85 -5.70 7.59
CA VAL A 16 9.71 -4.76 7.57
C VAL A 16 8.42 -5.56 7.70
N LEU A 17 7.59 -5.19 8.67
CA LEU A 17 6.30 -5.82 8.92
C LEU A 17 5.18 -4.79 8.81
N GLU A 18 4.21 -5.06 7.95
CA GLU A 18 2.98 -4.28 7.84
C GLU A 18 1.83 -5.00 8.53
N SER A 19 1.06 -4.28 9.34
CA SER A 19 -0.03 -4.88 10.09
C SER A 19 -1.25 -4.00 10.24
N THR A 20 -2.37 -4.68 10.50
CA THR A 20 -3.66 -4.07 10.83
C THR A 20 -4.09 -4.45 12.24
N THR A 21 -5.01 -3.70 12.84
CA THR A 21 -5.45 -3.86 14.23
C THR A 21 -5.84 -5.29 14.61
N PRO A 22 -6.59 -6.06 13.81
CA PRO A 22 -7.02 -7.41 14.20
C PRO A 22 -5.88 -8.40 14.47
N VAL A 23 -4.72 -8.19 13.83
CA VAL A 23 -3.60 -9.13 13.89
C VAL A 23 -2.39 -8.61 14.70
N MET A 24 -2.48 -7.40 15.27
CA MET A 24 -1.34 -6.76 15.97
C MET A 24 -0.74 -7.62 17.06
N LYS A 25 -1.54 -8.25 17.92
CA LYS A 25 -1.04 -9.10 19.01
C LYS A 25 -0.18 -10.27 18.51
N PHE A 26 -0.48 -10.78 17.32
CA PHE A 26 0.34 -11.80 16.67
C PHE A 26 1.67 -11.20 16.21
N TYR A 27 1.66 -10.01 15.62
CA TYR A 27 2.88 -9.35 15.16
C TYR A 27 3.81 -8.95 16.29
N TRP A 28 3.30 -8.43 17.42
CA TRP A 28 4.13 -8.13 18.59
C TRP A 28 4.92 -9.35 19.06
N LYS A 29 4.27 -10.50 19.19
CA LYS A 29 4.94 -11.77 19.53
C LYS A 29 5.94 -12.21 18.45
N THR A 30 5.61 -11.98 17.18
CA THR A 30 6.51 -12.32 16.08
C THR A 30 7.77 -11.46 16.09
N ILE A 31 7.64 -10.17 16.38
CA ILE A 31 8.77 -9.24 16.52
C ILE A 31 9.71 -9.71 17.64
N ASP A 32 9.16 -10.02 18.81
CA ASP A 32 9.98 -10.49 19.95
C ASP A 32 10.70 -11.80 19.63
N ARG A 33 10.06 -12.71 18.89
CA ARG A 33 10.71 -13.93 18.38
C ARG A 33 11.84 -13.61 17.41
N ILE A 34 11.62 -12.65 16.48
CA ILE A 34 12.67 -12.21 15.53
C ILE A 34 13.85 -11.63 16.32
N LYS A 35 13.62 -10.72 17.24
CA LYS A 35 14.67 -10.09 18.06
C LYS A 35 15.40 -11.07 18.94
N HIS A 36 14.74 -12.13 19.41
CA HIS A 36 15.38 -13.21 20.15
C HIS A 36 16.29 -14.08 19.26
N ALA A 37 15.84 -14.42 18.05
CA ALA A 37 16.59 -15.25 17.11
C ALA A 37 17.70 -14.48 16.39
N LEU A 38 17.45 -13.22 16.07
CA LEU A 38 18.29 -12.29 15.30
C LEU A 38 18.44 -10.96 16.06
N PRO A 39 19.25 -10.90 17.13
CA PRO A 39 19.34 -9.72 18.01
C PRO A 39 19.75 -8.43 17.27
N ASN A 40 20.58 -8.55 16.24
CA ASN A 40 21.09 -7.42 15.45
C ASN A 40 20.15 -7.01 14.30
N CYS A 41 19.17 -7.84 13.95
CA CYS A 41 18.21 -7.50 12.91
C CYS A 41 17.38 -6.27 13.31
N ILE A 42 17.28 -5.30 12.42
CA ILE A 42 16.46 -4.12 12.60
C ILE A 42 15.02 -4.45 12.21
N VAL A 43 14.07 -4.29 13.13
CA VAL A 43 12.67 -4.57 12.88
C VAL A 43 11.89 -3.27 12.75
N ILE A 44 11.31 -3.06 11.57
CA ILE A 44 10.51 -1.88 11.22
C ILE A 44 9.04 -2.29 11.17
N MET A 45 8.21 -1.62 11.97
CA MET A 45 6.76 -1.78 11.92
C MET A 45 6.10 -0.67 11.13
N THR A 46 5.13 -1.03 10.31
CA THR A 46 4.28 -0.09 9.57
C THR A 46 2.85 -0.59 9.50
N GLY A 47 2.00 0.10 8.73
CA GLY A 47 0.58 -0.19 8.60
C GLY A 47 -0.28 0.63 9.57
N TYR A 48 -1.58 0.65 9.31
CA TYR A 48 -2.49 1.61 9.93
C TYR A 48 -2.57 1.56 11.45
N HIS A 49 -2.43 0.38 12.07
CA HIS A 49 -2.41 0.31 13.53
C HIS A 49 -1.16 0.99 14.09
N SER A 50 0.01 0.60 13.60
CA SER A 50 1.30 1.13 14.06
C SER A 50 1.41 2.64 13.82
N MET A 51 0.91 3.13 12.69
CA MET A 51 0.87 4.56 12.38
C MET A 51 0.02 5.35 13.37
N ARG A 52 -1.14 4.81 13.77
CA ARG A 52 -2.10 5.47 14.69
C ARG A 52 -1.76 5.28 16.16
N LYS A 53 -1.09 4.20 16.51
CA LYS A 53 -0.73 3.80 17.86
C LYS A 53 0.77 3.46 17.97
N PRO A 54 1.66 4.41 17.58
CA PRO A 54 3.09 4.12 17.53
C PRO A 54 3.68 3.83 18.91
N ASN A 55 3.28 4.57 19.94
CA ASN A 55 3.75 4.35 21.32
C ASN A 55 3.30 2.98 21.84
N GLU A 56 2.01 2.62 21.67
CA GLU A 56 1.49 1.31 22.05
C GLU A 56 2.30 0.19 21.36
N THR A 57 2.58 0.32 20.07
CA THR A 57 3.38 -0.66 19.32
C THR A 57 4.78 -0.80 19.93
N MET A 58 5.45 0.32 20.23
CA MET A 58 6.79 0.31 20.84
C MET A 58 6.79 -0.22 22.27
N GLU A 59 5.74 -0.04 23.04
CA GLU A 59 5.59 -0.55 24.41
C GLU A 59 5.32 -2.06 24.44
N GLN A 60 4.61 -2.58 23.45
CA GLN A 60 4.15 -3.98 23.41
C GLN A 60 5.15 -4.95 22.76
N CYS A 61 6.18 -4.46 22.08
CA CYS A 61 7.18 -5.30 21.43
C CYS A 61 8.53 -4.59 21.27
N ASN A 62 9.56 -5.36 20.91
CA ASN A 62 10.93 -4.88 20.72
C ASN A 62 11.19 -4.39 19.29
N ALA A 63 10.24 -3.76 18.62
CA ALA A 63 10.48 -3.10 17.35
C ALA A 63 11.51 -1.97 17.49
N ASP A 64 12.37 -1.82 16.48
CA ASP A 64 13.37 -0.75 16.44
C ASP A 64 12.79 0.56 15.91
N ILE A 65 11.88 0.47 14.94
CA ILE A 65 11.26 1.61 14.28
C ILE A 65 9.78 1.35 14.07
N VAL A 66 8.96 2.36 14.34
CA VAL A 66 7.60 2.47 13.81
C VAL A 66 7.59 3.56 12.74
N LEU A 67 7.24 3.17 11.51
CA LEU A 67 7.11 4.06 10.36
C LEU A 67 5.68 4.62 10.31
N ARG A 68 5.54 5.93 10.37
CA ARG A 68 4.26 6.66 10.46
C ARG A 68 3.94 7.34 9.12
N SER A 69 4.12 6.63 8.01
CA SER A 69 3.88 7.16 6.67
C SER A 69 3.09 6.16 5.84
N SER A 70 2.13 6.65 5.07
CA SER A 70 1.49 5.87 4.00
C SER A 70 2.40 5.70 2.77
N HIS A 71 3.43 6.54 2.63
CA HIS A 71 4.47 6.44 1.61
C HIS A 71 5.65 5.59 2.08
N ILE A 72 5.37 4.33 2.41
CA ILE A 72 6.32 3.39 3.02
C ILE A 72 7.55 3.17 2.15
N ASP A 73 7.35 2.98 0.85
CA ASP A 73 8.39 2.75 -0.15
C ASP A 73 9.39 3.91 -0.22
N PHE A 74 8.93 5.15 -0.31
CA PHE A 74 9.80 6.33 -0.30
C PHE A 74 10.54 6.50 1.03
N ALA A 75 9.86 6.24 2.14
CA ALA A 75 10.48 6.33 3.46
C ALA A 75 11.56 5.26 3.64
N LEU A 76 11.33 4.03 3.22
CA LEU A 76 12.32 2.94 3.25
C LEU A 76 13.47 3.19 2.28
N HIS A 77 13.19 3.71 1.08
CA HIS A 77 14.23 4.04 0.10
C HIS A 77 15.26 5.05 0.64
N ARG A 78 14.84 5.96 1.53
CA ARG A 78 15.74 6.91 2.19
C ARG A 78 16.38 6.36 3.45
N LEU A 79 15.64 5.56 4.22
CA LEU A 79 16.08 5.05 5.51
C LEU A 79 17.15 3.96 5.38
N ILE A 80 16.96 2.99 4.48
CA ILE A 80 17.82 1.81 4.40
C ILE A 80 19.28 2.19 4.05
N PRO A 81 19.56 3.02 3.01
CA PRO A 81 20.93 3.46 2.75
C PRO A 81 21.55 4.24 3.91
N PHE A 82 20.76 5.07 4.60
CA PHE A 82 21.24 5.81 5.76
C PHE A 82 21.65 4.90 6.93
N ILE A 83 20.89 3.83 7.15
CA ILE A 83 21.23 2.81 8.16
C ILE A 83 22.57 2.12 7.81
N ASP A 84 22.76 1.78 6.55
CA ASP A 84 23.95 1.09 6.06
C ASP A 84 25.22 1.96 6.16
N GLU A 85 25.09 3.25 5.96
CA GLU A 85 26.19 4.21 5.95
C GLU A 85 26.50 4.85 7.32
N ASN A 86 25.63 4.70 8.33
CA ASN A 86 25.74 5.46 9.58
C ASN A 86 25.48 4.60 10.83
N ASP A 87 26.54 4.29 11.58
CA ASP A 87 26.47 3.52 12.84
C ASP A 87 25.58 4.16 13.92
N ASN A 88 25.41 5.49 13.86
CA ASN A 88 24.58 6.27 14.78
C ASN A 88 23.19 6.61 14.21
N TRP A 89 22.75 5.90 13.18
CA TRP A 89 21.49 6.17 12.49
C TRP A 89 20.27 6.40 13.42
N ARG A 90 20.25 5.74 14.56
CA ARG A 90 19.13 5.86 15.52
C ARG A 90 18.98 7.29 16.05
N SER A 91 20.09 7.97 16.33
CA SER A 91 20.11 9.36 16.80
C SER A 91 20.15 10.39 15.67
N ASP A 92 20.77 10.04 14.55
CA ASP A 92 21.18 11.02 13.54
C ASP A 92 20.26 11.08 12.33
N TYR A 93 19.38 10.05 12.13
CA TYR A 93 18.47 10.02 10.97
C TYR A 93 17.65 11.32 10.88
N PRO A 94 17.78 12.08 9.76
CA PRO A 94 17.15 13.38 9.63
C PRO A 94 15.73 13.33 9.07
N GLY A 95 15.28 12.15 8.59
CA GLY A 95 13.99 12.00 7.95
C GLY A 95 12.83 12.07 8.94
N GLU A 96 11.63 12.31 8.41
CA GLU A 96 10.40 12.52 9.16
C GLU A 96 9.56 11.23 9.30
N GLY A 97 8.56 11.27 10.17
CA GLY A 97 7.50 10.28 10.25
C GLY A 97 7.89 8.96 10.91
N MET A 98 8.83 8.97 11.84
CA MET A 98 9.27 7.77 12.54
C MET A 98 9.28 7.92 14.05
N LEU A 99 9.03 6.80 14.73
CA LEU A 99 9.33 6.62 16.15
C LEU A 99 10.44 5.58 16.23
N ILE A 100 11.61 5.96 16.72
CA ILE A 100 12.84 5.16 16.73
C ILE A 100 13.22 4.83 18.17
N ARG A 101 13.54 3.55 18.43
CA ARG A 101 14.10 3.11 19.71
C ARG A 101 15.60 3.33 19.72
N LEU A 102 16.08 4.16 20.63
CA LEU A 102 17.50 4.42 20.85
C LEU A 102 18.18 3.23 21.54
N LYS A 103 19.51 3.20 21.50
CA LYS A 103 20.34 2.14 22.15
C LYS A 103 20.12 2.06 23.66
N ASN A 104 19.74 3.17 24.31
CA ASN A 104 19.41 3.24 25.75
C ASN A 104 17.95 2.85 26.07
N GLY A 105 17.15 2.48 25.05
CA GLY A 105 15.72 2.13 25.18
C GLY A 105 14.75 3.31 25.09
N GLU A 106 15.22 4.54 25.12
CA GLU A 106 14.36 5.72 24.93
C GLU A 106 13.79 5.78 23.51
N LEU A 107 12.64 6.44 23.38
CA LEU A 107 11.97 6.62 22.09
C LEU A 107 12.20 8.04 21.57
N ARG A 108 12.74 8.12 20.37
CA ARG A 108 12.93 9.37 19.63
C ARG A 108 11.89 9.49 18.53
N SER A 109 11.10 10.55 18.55
CA SER A 109 10.21 10.91 17.44
C SER A 109 10.94 11.81 16.45
N THR A 110 10.79 11.53 15.15
CA THR A 110 11.31 12.38 14.07
C THR A 110 10.24 13.35 13.53
N GLY A 111 9.12 13.51 14.27
CA GLY A 111 8.01 14.36 13.87
C GLY A 111 6.99 13.67 12.96
N ASP A 112 6.07 14.45 12.42
CA ASP A 112 5.04 13.96 11.51
C ASP A 112 5.58 13.92 10.08
N PHE A 113 5.20 12.87 9.35
CA PHE A 113 5.54 12.77 7.93
C PHE A 113 4.70 13.77 7.13
N ARG A 114 5.36 14.68 6.42
CA ARG A 114 4.70 15.74 5.63
C ARG A 114 5.06 15.73 4.16
N GLN A 115 6.06 14.94 3.78
CA GLN A 115 6.49 14.86 2.40
C GLN A 115 5.56 13.97 1.59
N VAL A 116 4.96 14.53 0.54
CA VAL A 116 4.19 13.81 -0.46
C VAL A 116 5.07 13.65 -1.69
N GLU A 117 5.47 12.42 -1.98
CA GLU A 117 6.19 12.13 -3.21
C GLU A 117 5.19 11.87 -4.34
N PRO A 118 5.43 12.40 -5.55
CA PRO A 118 4.64 12.02 -6.72
C PRO A 118 4.71 10.50 -6.95
N LEU A 119 3.57 9.84 -7.04
CA LEU A 119 3.54 8.39 -7.27
C LEU A 119 4.15 8.00 -8.61
N ASP A 120 4.20 8.91 -9.57
CA ASP A 120 4.86 8.71 -10.86
C ASP A 120 6.37 8.44 -10.73
N ASN A 121 6.99 8.85 -9.62
CA ASN A 121 8.39 8.56 -9.31
C ASN A 121 8.62 7.13 -8.80
N SER A 122 7.55 6.42 -8.41
CA SER A 122 7.67 5.03 -7.99
C SER A 122 7.97 4.13 -9.19
N PRO A 123 8.86 3.12 -9.05
CA PRO A 123 9.00 2.09 -10.06
C PRO A 123 7.68 1.32 -10.23
N LEU A 124 7.49 0.66 -11.37
CA LEU A 124 6.42 -0.33 -11.51
C LEU A 124 6.64 -1.47 -10.53
N VAL A 125 5.55 -1.95 -9.94
CA VAL A 125 5.63 -3.07 -8.98
C VAL A 125 6.18 -4.31 -9.68
N ASP A 126 7.33 -4.78 -9.23
CA ASP A 126 7.93 -6.02 -9.71
C ASP A 126 7.31 -7.22 -8.99
N ARG A 127 6.35 -7.84 -9.63
CA ARG A 127 5.64 -9.00 -9.07
C ARG A 127 6.46 -10.29 -9.14
N ASP A 128 7.58 -10.30 -9.88
CA ASP A 128 8.49 -11.45 -9.93
C ASP A 128 9.29 -11.59 -8.62
N LEU A 129 9.41 -10.53 -7.81
CA LEU A 129 10.01 -10.56 -6.48
C LEU A 129 9.18 -11.34 -5.45
N VAL A 130 7.89 -11.53 -5.72
CA VAL A 130 6.98 -12.32 -4.89
C VAL A 130 6.39 -13.42 -5.75
N GLN A 131 5.99 -14.52 -5.17
CA GLN A 131 5.35 -15.65 -5.87
C GLN A 131 3.91 -15.27 -6.27
N TRP A 132 3.77 -14.20 -7.08
CA TRP A 132 2.49 -13.58 -7.37
C TRP A 132 1.45 -14.54 -7.97
N LYS A 133 1.91 -15.57 -8.70
CA LYS A 133 1.02 -16.59 -9.29
C LYS A 133 0.26 -17.38 -8.24
N ASP A 134 0.82 -17.58 -7.05
CA ASP A 134 0.15 -18.28 -5.96
C ASP A 134 -1.08 -17.51 -5.45
N TYR A 135 -1.06 -16.18 -5.63
CA TYR A 135 -2.18 -15.31 -5.27
C TYR A 135 -3.13 -15.05 -6.45
N ALA A 136 -2.60 -15.07 -7.66
CA ALA A 136 -3.34 -14.70 -8.88
C ALA A 136 -4.42 -15.70 -9.27
N TYR A 137 -4.30 -16.96 -8.87
CA TYR A 137 -5.22 -18.05 -9.21
C TYR A 137 -6.09 -18.50 -8.04
N GLU A 138 -5.71 -18.20 -6.81
CA GLU A 138 -6.39 -18.67 -5.59
C GLU A 138 -7.30 -17.62 -4.96
N ASN A 139 -7.22 -16.36 -5.40
CA ASN A 139 -8.04 -15.29 -4.84
C ASN A 139 -9.47 -15.33 -5.39
N GLY A 140 -10.41 -15.72 -4.53
CA GLY A 140 -11.83 -15.84 -4.88
C GLY A 140 -12.57 -14.54 -5.22
N ASN A 141 -11.89 -13.37 -5.14
CA ASN A 141 -12.47 -12.08 -5.53
C ASN A 141 -12.45 -11.82 -7.03
N PHE A 142 -11.68 -12.60 -7.80
CA PHE A 142 -11.61 -12.47 -9.25
C PHE A 142 -12.49 -13.52 -9.94
N LEU A 143 -13.21 -13.09 -10.98
CA LEU A 143 -13.94 -14.01 -11.86
C LEU A 143 -13.06 -14.54 -12.99
N GLN A 144 -12.02 -13.79 -13.36
CA GLN A 144 -11.06 -14.19 -14.37
C GLN A 144 -9.67 -14.34 -13.75
N THR A 145 -8.97 -15.42 -14.11
CA THR A 145 -7.62 -15.69 -13.62
C THR A 145 -6.63 -15.77 -14.77
N PRO A 146 -5.38 -15.33 -14.58
CA PRO A 146 -4.84 -14.74 -13.37
C PRO A 146 -5.39 -13.34 -13.10
N GLY A 147 -5.77 -13.07 -11.84
CA GLY A 147 -6.21 -11.77 -11.38
C GLY A 147 -5.18 -11.10 -10.48
N THR A 148 -5.20 -9.76 -10.38
CA THR A 148 -4.32 -9.02 -9.47
C THR A 148 -4.95 -7.73 -8.98
N TYR A 149 -4.46 -7.24 -7.85
CA TYR A 149 -4.78 -5.90 -7.37
C TYR A 149 -3.79 -4.88 -7.94
N ALA A 150 -4.31 -3.70 -8.31
CA ALA A 150 -3.53 -2.49 -8.48
C ALA A 150 -3.93 -1.53 -7.34
N SER A 151 -2.99 -1.07 -6.55
CA SER A 151 -3.24 -0.18 -5.41
C SER A 151 -2.36 1.06 -5.44
N SER A 152 -1.63 1.24 -6.52
CA SER A 152 -0.68 2.32 -6.70
C SER A 152 -1.29 3.56 -7.34
N VAL A 153 -2.50 3.46 -7.90
CA VAL A 153 -3.16 4.58 -8.60
C VAL A 153 -3.47 5.73 -7.64
N VAL A 154 -3.99 5.40 -6.47
CA VAL A 154 -4.28 6.41 -5.43
C VAL A 154 -3.80 5.87 -4.08
N ARG A 155 -2.99 6.66 -3.38
CA ARG A 155 -2.66 6.42 -1.97
C ARG A 155 -3.52 7.27 -1.07
N ASP A 156 -3.96 6.66 0.02
CA ASP A 156 -4.94 7.21 0.94
C ASP A 156 -6.27 7.51 0.23
N CYS A 157 -7.00 8.51 0.62
CA CYS A 157 -8.32 8.79 0.08
C CYS A 157 -8.51 10.28 -0.15
N MET A 158 -8.86 10.67 -1.37
CA MET A 158 -9.11 12.06 -1.71
C MET A 158 -10.29 12.67 -0.95
N PHE A 159 -11.23 11.85 -0.46
CA PHE A 159 -12.33 12.32 0.38
C PHE A 159 -11.90 12.48 1.83
N GLY A 160 -11.26 11.46 2.44
CA GLY A 160 -10.59 11.49 3.74
C GLY A 160 -11.41 11.96 4.94
N LYS A 161 -12.76 11.97 4.88
CA LYS A 161 -13.64 12.58 5.89
C LYS A 161 -14.57 11.59 6.60
N CYS A 162 -14.62 10.33 6.17
CA CYS A 162 -15.51 9.34 6.79
C CYS A 162 -15.03 9.01 8.20
N THR A 163 -15.85 9.28 9.21
CA THR A 163 -15.49 9.18 10.64
C THR A 163 -15.15 7.77 11.09
N PHE A 164 -15.67 6.76 10.43
CA PHE A 164 -15.44 5.33 10.68
C PHE A 164 -14.26 4.76 9.87
N CYS A 165 -13.72 5.51 8.90
CA CYS A 165 -12.78 4.98 7.93
C CYS A 165 -11.32 5.17 8.38
N ARG A 166 -10.47 4.19 8.08
CA ARG A 166 -9.03 4.25 8.31
C ARG A 166 -8.34 5.39 7.55
N TYR A 167 -8.92 5.83 6.44
CA TYR A 167 -8.43 6.93 5.60
C TYR A 167 -8.87 8.32 6.10
N ASN A 168 -9.23 8.45 7.37
CA ASN A 168 -9.50 9.73 8.02
C ASN A 168 -8.46 9.97 9.11
N GLY A 169 -7.60 10.97 8.94
CA GLY A 169 -6.66 11.37 9.97
C GLY A 169 -5.46 12.20 9.49
N PRO A 170 -4.75 12.84 10.43
CA PRO A 170 -3.71 13.82 10.15
C PRO A 170 -2.42 13.22 9.57
N ASP A 171 -2.21 11.90 9.75
CA ASP A 171 -0.98 11.22 9.32
C ASP A 171 -1.08 10.67 7.89
N LEU A 172 -2.18 10.95 7.18
CA LEU A 172 -2.41 10.51 5.83
C LEU A 172 -2.10 11.62 4.84
N THR A 173 -1.42 11.26 3.77
CA THR A 173 -1.01 12.18 2.72
C THR A 173 -1.54 11.66 1.39
N PHE A 174 -2.64 12.26 0.93
CA PHE A 174 -3.21 11.90 -0.36
C PHE A 174 -2.22 12.13 -1.49
N SER A 175 -2.05 11.12 -2.33
CA SER A 175 -1.26 11.18 -3.55
C SER A 175 -1.91 10.33 -4.64
N MET A 176 -1.81 10.78 -5.88
CA MET A 176 -2.42 10.14 -7.03
C MET A 176 -1.38 9.99 -8.15
N MET A 177 -1.35 8.83 -8.76
CA MET A 177 -0.56 8.57 -9.96
C MET A 177 -1.20 9.28 -11.16
N SER A 178 -0.42 9.76 -12.11
CA SER A 178 -0.96 10.26 -13.36
C SER A 178 -1.68 9.15 -14.13
N VAL A 179 -2.68 9.53 -14.90
CA VAL A 179 -3.44 8.59 -15.74
C VAL A 179 -2.50 7.80 -16.66
N GLN A 180 -1.52 8.49 -17.26
CA GLN A 180 -0.57 7.86 -18.15
C GLN A 180 0.26 6.78 -17.45
N ARG A 181 0.78 7.08 -16.26
CA ARG A 181 1.57 6.14 -15.46
C ARG A 181 0.76 4.93 -15.01
N SER A 182 -0.50 5.15 -14.62
CA SER A 182 -1.42 4.06 -14.27
C SER A 182 -1.74 3.16 -15.47
N LEU A 183 -1.94 3.74 -16.65
CA LEU A 183 -2.11 2.97 -17.89
C LEU A 183 -0.87 2.14 -18.22
N ASP A 184 0.34 2.65 -17.98
CA ASP A 184 1.59 1.91 -18.19
C ASP A 184 1.69 0.69 -17.24
N GLU A 185 1.23 0.83 -15.99
CA GLU A 185 1.15 -0.31 -15.06
C GLU A 185 0.15 -1.35 -15.54
N TYR A 186 -1.06 -0.94 -15.93
CA TYR A 186 -2.08 -1.85 -16.43
C TYR A 186 -1.63 -2.57 -17.71
N GLU A 187 -1.00 -1.85 -18.61
CA GLU A 187 -0.43 -2.44 -19.83
C GLU A 187 0.66 -3.46 -19.50
N THR A 188 1.51 -3.18 -18.51
CA THR A 188 2.53 -4.11 -18.02
C THR A 188 1.91 -5.36 -17.42
N LEU A 189 0.86 -5.22 -16.59
CA LEU A 189 0.13 -6.35 -16.01
C LEU A 189 -0.47 -7.27 -17.06
N ILE A 190 -1.04 -6.69 -18.10
CA ILE A 190 -1.66 -7.44 -19.19
C ILE A 190 -0.59 -8.09 -20.08
N ASN A 191 0.45 -7.36 -20.47
CA ASN A 191 1.42 -7.81 -21.45
C ASN A 191 2.52 -8.71 -20.88
N LYS A 192 3.10 -8.32 -19.74
CA LYS A 192 4.19 -9.08 -19.10
C LYS A 192 3.65 -10.25 -18.29
N TYR A 193 2.59 -10.02 -17.51
CA TYR A 193 2.09 -10.99 -16.56
C TYR A 193 0.86 -11.77 -17.06
N GLY A 194 0.26 -11.37 -18.17
CA GLY A 194 -0.89 -12.04 -18.77
C GLY A 194 -2.17 -11.96 -17.94
N VAL A 195 -2.28 -10.93 -17.11
CA VAL A 195 -3.41 -10.71 -16.18
C VAL A 195 -4.71 -10.56 -16.96
N LYS A 196 -5.77 -11.20 -16.46
CA LYS A 196 -7.12 -11.21 -17.07
C LYS A 196 -8.14 -10.40 -16.28
N GLU A 197 -7.82 -10.05 -15.03
CA GLU A 197 -8.65 -9.18 -14.22
C GLU A 197 -7.78 -8.33 -13.29
N ILE A 198 -7.99 -7.02 -13.32
CA ILE A 198 -7.30 -6.06 -12.46
C ILE A 198 -8.35 -5.35 -11.62
N PHE A 199 -8.23 -5.44 -10.30
CA PHE A 199 -9.03 -4.65 -9.37
C PHE A 199 -8.16 -3.56 -8.74
N ASP A 200 -8.52 -2.29 -8.94
CA ASP A 200 -7.85 -1.19 -8.29
C ASP A 200 -8.41 -1.02 -6.88
N ASP A 201 -7.61 -1.40 -5.88
CA ASP A 201 -7.96 -1.32 -4.46
C ASP A 201 -7.56 0.03 -3.83
N SER A 202 -7.53 1.09 -4.62
CA SER A 202 -7.38 2.46 -4.11
C SER A 202 -8.53 2.80 -3.17
N GLY A 203 -8.29 3.66 -2.18
CA GLY A 203 -9.34 4.06 -1.23
C GLY A 203 -10.54 4.73 -1.91
N VAL A 204 -10.29 5.56 -2.91
CA VAL A 204 -11.27 6.08 -3.88
C VAL A 204 -10.51 6.32 -5.19
N TRP A 205 -10.99 5.71 -6.26
CA TRP A 205 -10.38 5.80 -7.57
C TRP A 205 -10.57 7.19 -8.22
N TYR A 206 -10.03 7.38 -9.41
CA TYR A 206 -10.18 8.61 -10.20
C TYR A 206 -11.63 9.08 -10.28
N ARG A 207 -11.81 10.38 -10.52
CA ARG A 207 -13.12 10.99 -10.71
C ARG A 207 -13.14 11.94 -11.92
N GLY A 208 -14.32 12.19 -12.43
CA GLY A 208 -14.54 13.21 -13.47
C GLY A 208 -13.61 13.02 -14.68
N LYS A 209 -12.80 14.03 -14.96
CA LYS A 209 -11.92 14.06 -16.12
C LYS A 209 -10.90 12.92 -16.12
N GLU A 210 -10.21 12.66 -15.00
CA GLU A 210 -9.19 11.63 -14.88
C GLU A 210 -9.78 10.23 -15.08
N ALA A 211 -10.98 9.98 -14.57
CA ALA A 211 -11.68 8.71 -14.76
C ALA A 211 -12.00 8.46 -16.25
N ARG A 212 -12.46 9.47 -16.94
CA ARG A 212 -12.73 9.40 -18.39
C ARG A 212 -11.46 9.25 -19.21
N GLU A 213 -10.41 10.02 -18.90
CA GLU A 213 -9.10 9.90 -19.56
C GLU A 213 -8.51 8.51 -19.40
N PHE A 214 -8.65 7.89 -18.22
CA PHE A 214 -8.17 6.53 -17.99
C PHE A 214 -8.98 5.51 -18.78
N ALA A 215 -10.32 5.56 -18.74
CA ALA A 215 -11.17 4.65 -19.51
C ALA A 215 -10.93 4.78 -21.01
N GLN A 216 -10.82 6.02 -21.52
CA GLN A 216 -10.45 6.27 -22.92
C GLN A 216 -9.06 5.73 -23.25
N GLY A 217 -8.09 5.90 -22.35
CA GLY A 217 -6.73 5.37 -22.53
C GLY A 217 -6.69 3.83 -22.61
N ILE A 218 -7.55 3.12 -21.87
CA ILE A 218 -7.74 1.66 -22.01
C ILE A 218 -8.22 1.32 -23.41
N ILE A 219 -9.16 2.09 -23.96
CA ILE A 219 -9.72 1.91 -25.30
C ILE A 219 -8.66 2.20 -26.35
N ASP A 220 -8.01 3.36 -26.27
CA ASP A 220 -7.01 3.83 -27.25
C ASP A 220 -5.80 2.90 -27.34
N ARG A 221 -5.33 2.36 -26.23
CA ARG A 221 -4.28 1.36 -26.16
C ARG A 221 -4.74 -0.06 -26.54
N GLY A 222 -6.04 -0.26 -26.77
CA GLY A 222 -6.63 -1.56 -27.12
C GLY A 222 -6.56 -2.60 -26.00
N LEU A 223 -6.37 -2.19 -24.73
CA LEU A 223 -6.23 -3.10 -23.59
C LEU A 223 -7.52 -3.89 -23.34
N HIS A 224 -8.69 -3.28 -23.54
CA HIS A 224 -10.00 -3.92 -23.45
C HIS A 224 -10.18 -5.09 -24.42
N LYS A 225 -9.47 -5.08 -25.58
CA LYS A 225 -9.52 -6.16 -26.59
C LYS A 225 -8.63 -7.35 -26.25
N ARG A 226 -7.81 -7.26 -25.19
CA ARG A 226 -6.89 -8.33 -24.76
C ARG A 226 -7.53 -9.29 -23.77
N GLY A 227 -8.85 -9.19 -23.56
CA GLY A 227 -9.62 -10.06 -22.68
C GLY A 227 -9.32 -9.84 -21.21
N CYS A 228 -8.95 -8.61 -20.83
CA CYS A 228 -8.80 -8.18 -19.44
C CYS A 228 -10.03 -7.37 -19.01
N TYR A 229 -10.44 -7.60 -17.78
CA TYR A 229 -11.53 -6.88 -17.12
C TYR A 229 -10.99 -6.03 -15.97
N PHE A 230 -11.71 -4.95 -15.64
CA PHE A 230 -11.29 -4.00 -14.63
C PHE A 230 -12.34 -3.85 -13.54
N GLY A 231 -11.87 -3.62 -12.32
CA GLY A 231 -12.70 -3.30 -11.18
C GLY A 231 -12.10 -2.16 -10.36
N ILE A 232 -12.93 -1.40 -9.66
CA ILE A 232 -12.53 -0.23 -8.87
C ILE A 232 -13.35 -0.09 -7.60
N ASN A 233 -12.78 0.64 -6.63
CA ASN A 233 -13.50 1.25 -5.52
C ASN A 233 -13.77 2.71 -5.83
N THR A 234 -15.01 3.18 -5.66
CA THR A 234 -15.32 4.60 -5.83
C THR A 234 -16.57 5.03 -5.05
N ARG A 235 -16.88 6.30 -5.11
CA ARG A 235 -18.10 6.88 -4.55
C ARG A 235 -19.08 7.11 -5.70
N PHE A 236 -20.38 6.90 -5.44
CA PHE A 236 -21.40 7.02 -6.50
C PHE A 236 -21.51 8.44 -7.07
N GLU A 237 -21.27 9.49 -6.26
CA GLU A 237 -21.29 10.89 -6.73
C GLU A 237 -20.11 11.25 -7.64
N TYR A 238 -19.14 10.36 -7.82
CA TYR A 238 -18.00 10.56 -8.74
C TYR A 238 -18.24 9.93 -10.12
N LEU A 239 -19.35 9.21 -10.28
CA LEU A 239 -19.74 8.56 -11.53
C LEU A 239 -20.91 9.32 -12.17
N ASP A 240 -20.64 9.97 -13.28
CA ASP A 240 -21.68 10.48 -14.18
C ASP A 240 -21.99 9.47 -15.30
N GLU A 241 -23.08 9.70 -16.02
CA GLU A 241 -23.56 8.81 -17.09
C GLU A 241 -22.50 8.60 -18.18
N GLU A 242 -21.80 9.66 -18.58
CA GLU A 242 -20.74 9.62 -19.58
C GLU A 242 -19.58 8.73 -19.12
N THR A 243 -19.14 8.89 -17.86
CA THR A 243 -18.07 8.08 -17.26
C THR A 243 -18.47 6.61 -17.20
N ILE A 244 -19.68 6.29 -16.74
CA ILE A 244 -20.18 4.90 -16.64
C ILE A 244 -20.22 4.24 -18.02
N LYS A 245 -20.74 4.95 -19.04
CA LYS A 245 -20.79 4.45 -20.41
C LYS A 245 -19.40 4.11 -20.93
N LEU A 246 -18.46 5.05 -20.79
CA LEU A 246 -17.08 4.88 -21.24
C LEU A 246 -16.37 3.74 -20.50
N MET A 247 -16.59 3.62 -19.21
CA MET A 247 -16.07 2.48 -18.41
C MET A 247 -16.63 1.14 -18.90
N GLY A 248 -17.93 1.09 -19.26
CA GLY A 248 -18.52 -0.11 -19.84
C GLY A 248 -17.85 -0.51 -21.16
N GLU A 249 -17.56 0.44 -22.04
CA GLU A 249 -16.84 0.24 -23.29
C GLU A 249 -15.39 -0.22 -23.06
N ALA A 250 -14.78 0.23 -21.95
CA ALA A 250 -13.43 -0.13 -21.55
C ALA A 250 -13.32 -1.44 -20.74
N ASN A 251 -14.38 -2.26 -20.64
CA ASN A 251 -14.44 -3.52 -19.89
C ASN A 251 -14.37 -3.37 -18.36
N PHE A 252 -14.77 -2.24 -17.80
CA PHE A 252 -14.99 -2.19 -16.36
C PHE A 252 -16.24 -3.02 -16.02
N ARG A 253 -16.03 -4.05 -15.23
CA ARG A 253 -17.07 -5.03 -14.91
C ARG A 253 -17.52 -4.98 -13.46
N PHE A 254 -16.67 -4.47 -12.56
CA PHE A 254 -16.93 -4.46 -11.14
C PHE A 254 -16.65 -3.09 -10.54
N ILE A 255 -17.67 -2.49 -9.96
CA ILE A 255 -17.56 -1.19 -9.28
C ILE A 255 -18.06 -1.39 -7.85
N LEU A 256 -17.15 -1.28 -6.89
CA LEU A 256 -17.48 -1.32 -5.48
C LEU A 256 -17.81 0.10 -5.01
N LEU A 257 -19.05 0.29 -4.56
CA LEU A 257 -19.55 1.57 -4.09
C LEU A 257 -19.79 1.56 -2.59
N GLY A 258 -19.26 2.57 -1.90
CA GLY A 258 -19.61 2.84 -0.50
C GLY A 258 -21.00 3.47 -0.43
N TYR A 259 -22.00 2.70 -0.05
CA TYR A 259 -23.38 3.20 0.14
C TYR A 259 -23.64 3.70 1.56
N GLU A 260 -22.94 3.15 2.53
CA GLU A 260 -22.81 3.47 3.95
C GLU A 260 -24.12 3.50 4.75
N ALA A 261 -25.17 4.19 4.28
CA ALA A 261 -26.48 4.26 4.93
C ALA A 261 -27.60 4.43 3.90
N ALA A 262 -28.78 3.89 4.23
CA ALA A 262 -29.99 4.03 3.41
C ALA A 262 -30.84 5.26 3.79
N ASP A 263 -30.47 5.97 4.85
CA ASP A 263 -31.19 7.12 5.39
C ASP A 263 -30.22 8.26 5.73
N ASN A 264 -30.73 9.49 5.72
CA ASN A 264 -29.98 10.70 6.05
C ASN A 264 -30.14 11.14 7.52
N GLU A 265 -30.83 10.35 8.36
CA GLU A 265 -31.03 10.63 9.80
C GLU A 265 -29.93 10.02 10.67
#